data_ebd8704ad01582e193cc4b24383dde78
#
_entry.id   ebd8704ad01582e193cc4b24383dde78
#
_cell.length_a   1.000
_cell.length_b   1.000
_cell.length_c   1.000
_cell.angle_alpha   90.00
_cell.angle_beta   90.00
_cell.angle_gamma   90.00
#
_symmetry.space_group_name_H-M   'P 1'
#
loop_
_entity.id
_entity.type
_entity.pdbx_description
1 polymer ?
#
loop_
_entity_poly.entity_id
_entity_poly.type
_entity_poly.pdbx_seq_one_letter_code
_entity_poly.pdbx_strand_id
1 'polypeptide(L)'
;MSRYIPDDNLSYPVLISIGGRSGSGFYLNANDGSYLVTAKHVLFEEDLKNKKFTLWDKTVTFSSYSKDPTEKTPLVLNANLELVEVKTHPVFDIAIVKVSIFKEKTPEGMWITEFIDGITTKQIGEKHFTVGVPLNSCRKYEDIQVSNEIFVFGYPNSLGIHEKSQEDNELDYSRPLLRKGIIAGKNDLKRTIIIDCPIYQGNSGGLVMECEQVNFERKFFALGVVTKFIPFVENMKSLQYGTVNTSIENSGYGVVVPVDTILEFIQKEKQAAT
;
A
#
# COMPACT_ATOMS: atom_id res chain seq x y z
N MET A 1 -5.99 -1.75 28.05
CA MET A 1 -5.51 -0.51 27.43
C MET A 1 -6.05 -0.48 26.01
N SER A 2 -6.74 0.60 25.62
CA SER A 2 -7.16 0.73 24.22
C SER A 2 -5.96 1.18 23.37
N ARG A 3 -5.78 0.57 22.19
CA ARG A 3 -4.79 1.02 21.21
C ARG A 3 -5.20 2.38 20.64
N TYR A 4 -4.22 3.16 20.20
CA TYR A 4 -4.49 4.44 19.53
C TYR A 4 -5.16 4.23 18.16
N ILE A 5 -4.74 3.19 17.45
CA ILE A 5 -5.24 2.83 16.12
C ILE A 5 -6.09 1.55 16.26
N PRO A 6 -7.27 1.47 15.62
CA PRO A 6 -8.09 0.27 15.61
C PRO A 6 -7.34 -0.95 15.03
N ASP A 7 -7.64 -2.14 15.54
CA ASP A 7 -6.97 -3.38 15.11
C ASP A 7 -7.22 -3.68 13.62
N ASP A 8 -8.39 -3.33 13.10
CA ASP A 8 -8.71 -3.46 11.66
C ASP A 8 -7.70 -2.72 10.78
N ASN A 9 -7.30 -1.50 11.18
CA ASN A 9 -6.35 -0.70 10.42
C ASN A 9 -4.97 -1.35 10.36
N LEU A 10 -4.59 -2.12 11.38
CA LEU A 10 -3.33 -2.87 11.41
C LEU A 10 -3.38 -4.13 10.53
N SER A 11 -4.57 -4.55 10.10
CA SER A 11 -4.79 -5.72 9.26
C SER A 11 -4.93 -5.40 7.77
N TYR A 12 -5.12 -4.12 7.40
CA TYR A 12 -5.22 -3.70 6.00
C TYR A 12 -3.91 -3.87 5.21
N PRO A 13 -2.71 -3.58 5.80
CA PRO A 13 -1.45 -3.65 5.07
C PRO A 13 -1.10 -5.06 4.62
N VAL A 14 -0.48 -5.13 3.46
CA VAL A 14 -0.03 -6.39 2.82
C VAL A 14 1.44 -6.28 2.47
N LEU A 15 2.23 -7.28 2.89
CA LEU A 15 3.58 -7.49 2.36
C LEU A 15 3.46 -8.19 1.01
N ILE A 16 4.07 -7.61 -0.01
CA ILE A 16 4.15 -8.16 -1.36
C ILE A 16 5.56 -8.68 -1.58
N SER A 17 5.67 -9.97 -1.97
CA SER A 17 6.95 -10.57 -2.33
C SER A 17 6.87 -11.12 -3.74
N ILE A 18 7.73 -10.62 -4.64
CA ILE A 18 7.74 -10.95 -6.07
C ILE A 18 9.16 -10.92 -6.63
N GLY A 19 9.60 -11.98 -7.33
CA GLY A 19 10.89 -12.02 -8.02
C GLY A 19 12.08 -11.66 -7.15
N GLY A 20 12.11 -12.09 -5.87
CA GLY A 20 13.18 -11.76 -4.91
C GLY A 20 13.13 -10.32 -4.36
N ARG A 21 12.09 -9.56 -4.69
CA ARG A 21 11.85 -8.19 -4.21
C ARG A 21 10.68 -8.16 -3.24
N SER A 22 10.58 -7.10 -2.47
CA SER A 22 9.44 -6.85 -1.61
C SER A 22 8.96 -5.41 -1.69
N GLY A 23 7.69 -5.21 -1.38
CA GLY A 23 7.06 -3.91 -1.29
C GLY A 23 5.80 -3.99 -0.44
N SER A 24 5.09 -2.89 -0.36
CA SER A 24 3.87 -2.77 0.43
C SER A 24 2.64 -2.72 -0.46
N GLY A 25 1.52 -3.11 0.10
CA GLY A 25 0.20 -2.94 -0.46
C GLY A 25 -0.84 -2.88 0.65
N PHE A 26 -2.10 -2.85 0.27
CA PHE A 26 -3.22 -3.01 1.19
C PHE A 26 -4.43 -3.56 0.45
N TYR A 27 -5.34 -4.20 1.20
CA TYR A 27 -6.61 -4.61 0.63
C TYR A 27 -7.64 -3.48 0.71
N LEU A 28 -8.36 -3.27 -0.39
CA LEU A 28 -9.46 -2.32 -0.53
C LEU A 28 -10.72 -3.07 -0.95
N ASN A 29 -11.78 -2.94 -0.17
CA ASN A 29 -13.07 -3.52 -0.48
C ASN A 29 -13.85 -2.57 -1.40
N ALA A 30 -14.09 -3.01 -2.64
CA ALA A 30 -15.00 -2.34 -3.56
C ALA A 30 -16.41 -2.97 -3.48
N ASN A 31 -17.33 -2.58 -4.37
CA ASN A 31 -18.71 -3.09 -4.33
C ASN A 31 -18.86 -4.57 -4.73
N ASP A 32 -17.86 -5.14 -5.41
CA ASP A 32 -17.92 -6.47 -6.04
C ASP A 32 -16.84 -7.43 -5.54
N GLY A 33 -16.01 -7.00 -4.60
CA GLY A 33 -14.92 -7.83 -4.07
C GLY A 33 -13.78 -7.03 -3.47
N SER A 34 -12.75 -7.74 -3.09
CA SER A 34 -11.53 -7.16 -2.53
C SER A 34 -10.44 -7.05 -3.59
N TYR A 35 -9.76 -5.93 -3.58
CA TYR A 35 -8.63 -5.62 -4.45
C TYR A 35 -7.38 -5.40 -3.61
N LEU A 36 -6.27 -5.99 -4.03
CA LEU A 36 -4.96 -5.55 -3.58
C LEU A 36 -4.63 -4.25 -4.34
N VAL A 37 -4.21 -3.24 -3.61
CA VAL A 37 -3.72 -1.96 -4.14
C VAL A 37 -2.26 -1.81 -3.80
N THR A 38 -1.44 -1.41 -4.77
CA THR A 38 0.00 -1.16 -4.59
C THR A 38 0.52 -0.14 -5.60
N ALA A 39 1.77 0.27 -5.47
CA ALA A 39 2.44 1.04 -6.50
C ALA A 39 2.82 0.13 -7.69
N LYS A 40 2.70 0.63 -8.93
CA LYS A 40 2.97 -0.15 -10.14
C LYS A 40 4.38 -0.75 -10.17
N HIS A 41 5.39 0.05 -9.79
CA HIS A 41 6.79 -0.40 -9.78
C HIS A 41 7.08 -1.52 -8.76
N VAL A 42 6.16 -1.82 -7.84
CA VAL A 42 6.28 -2.97 -6.93
C VAL A 42 6.09 -4.29 -7.68
N LEU A 43 5.16 -4.32 -8.64
CA LEU A 43 4.85 -5.52 -9.43
C LEU A 43 5.58 -5.55 -10.77
N PHE A 44 5.96 -4.39 -11.32
CA PHE A 44 6.49 -4.26 -12.67
C PHE A 44 7.85 -3.56 -12.68
N GLU A 45 8.69 -4.01 -13.59
CA GLU A 45 9.87 -3.29 -14.06
C GLU A 45 9.46 -2.34 -15.19
N GLU A 46 9.94 -1.10 -15.13
CA GLU A 46 9.75 -0.12 -16.18
C GLU A 46 11.00 -0.08 -17.09
N ASP A 47 10.83 -0.41 -18.34
CA ASP A 47 11.82 -0.10 -19.38
C ASP A 47 11.67 1.37 -19.79
N LEU A 48 12.52 2.22 -19.23
CA LEU A 48 12.52 3.67 -19.47
C LEU A 48 12.70 4.05 -20.94
N LYS A 49 13.36 3.19 -21.76
CA LYS A 49 13.61 3.46 -23.18
C LYS A 49 12.37 3.22 -24.01
N ASN A 50 11.67 2.12 -23.74
CA ASN A 50 10.51 1.69 -24.51
C ASN A 50 9.17 2.05 -23.84
N LYS A 51 9.19 2.62 -22.62
CA LYS A 51 8.01 2.90 -21.79
C LYS A 51 7.11 1.68 -21.61
N LYS A 52 7.74 0.51 -21.53
CA LYS A 52 7.06 -0.77 -21.38
C LYS A 52 7.19 -1.26 -19.93
N PHE A 53 6.10 -1.75 -19.38
CA PHE A 53 6.06 -2.41 -18.08
C PHE A 53 6.07 -3.92 -18.26
N THR A 54 6.95 -4.61 -17.54
CA THR A 54 7.06 -6.06 -17.52
C THR A 54 6.96 -6.53 -16.08
N LEU A 55 6.18 -7.57 -15.81
CA LEU A 55 6.09 -8.15 -14.46
C LEU A 55 7.47 -8.63 -14.00
N TRP A 56 7.81 -8.37 -12.73
CA TRP A 56 9.04 -8.91 -12.13
C TRP A 56 9.05 -10.44 -12.11
N ASP A 57 7.88 -11.05 -11.88
CA ASP A 57 7.67 -12.50 -11.88
C ASP A 57 6.20 -12.79 -12.20
N LYS A 58 5.89 -14.02 -12.60
CA LYS A 58 4.53 -14.51 -12.82
C LYS A 58 3.81 -14.83 -11.52
N THR A 59 4.55 -15.13 -10.46
CA THR A 59 4.04 -15.50 -9.15
C THR A 59 4.37 -14.44 -8.13
N VAL A 60 3.40 -14.13 -7.28
CA VAL A 60 3.54 -13.17 -6.19
C VAL A 60 2.91 -13.72 -4.92
N THR A 61 3.51 -13.40 -3.79
CA THR A 61 2.97 -13.74 -2.48
C THR A 61 2.47 -12.48 -1.79
N PHE A 62 1.27 -12.55 -1.23
CA PHE A 62 0.64 -11.52 -0.42
C PHE A 62 0.51 -12.01 1.02
N SER A 63 1.14 -11.33 1.97
CA SER A 63 1.08 -11.69 3.39
C SER A 63 0.42 -10.57 4.18
N SER A 64 -0.61 -10.90 4.95
CA SER A 64 -1.37 -9.96 5.78
C SER A 64 -1.73 -10.58 7.11
N TYR A 65 -2.11 -9.76 8.08
CA TYR A 65 -2.47 -10.23 9.41
C TYR A 65 -3.97 -10.17 9.68
N SER A 66 -4.43 -11.03 10.58
CA SER A 66 -5.78 -11.04 11.12
C SER A 66 -6.04 -9.77 11.94
N LYS A 67 -7.34 -9.44 12.12
CA LYS A 67 -7.79 -8.44 13.11
C LYS A 67 -7.47 -8.83 14.54
N ASP A 68 -7.36 -10.13 14.82
CA ASP A 68 -7.03 -10.64 16.13
C ASP A 68 -5.54 -10.38 16.41
N PRO A 69 -5.22 -9.51 17.38
CA PRO A 69 -3.83 -9.19 17.70
C PRO A 69 -3.08 -10.35 18.35
N THR A 70 -3.77 -11.39 18.79
CA THR A 70 -3.16 -12.59 19.36
C THR A 70 -2.73 -13.60 18.29
N GLU A 71 -3.30 -13.49 17.09
CA GLU A 71 -2.93 -14.32 15.95
C GLU A 71 -1.55 -13.89 15.43
N LYS A 72 -0.61 -14.83 15.47
CA LYS A 72 0.78 -14.57 15.06
C LYS A 72 1.07 -15.03 13.63
N THR A 73 0.22 -15.86 13.07
CA THR A 73 0.42 -16.44 11.75
C THR A 73 -0.22 -15.54 10.69
N PRO A 74 0.55 -15.02 9.72
CA PRO A 74 -0.04 -14.22 8.64
C PRO A 74 -0.87 -15.10 7.70
N LEU A 75 -1.93 -14.52 7.15
CA LEU A 75 -2.60 -15.08 5.98
C LEU A 75 -1.67 -14.89 4.77
N VAL A 76 -1.33 -16.00 4.11
CA VAL A 76 -0.47 -15.99 2.92
C VAL A 76 -1.28 -16.43 1.72
N LEU A 77 -1.43 -15.52 0.76
CA LEU A 77 -2.01 -15.80 -0.55
C LEU A 77 -0.91 -15.86 -1.61
N ASN A 78 -0.97 -16.87 -2.48
CA ASN A 78 -0.14 -16.93 -3.66
C ASN A 78 -1.01 -16.61 -4.89
N ALA A 79 -0.58 -15.68 -5.71
CA ALA A 79 -1.26 -15.28 -6.93
C ALA A 79 -0.40 -15.60 -8.15
N ASN A 80 -1.01 -16.18 -9.18
CA ASN A 80 -0.44 -16.28 -10.51
C ASN A 80 -0.92 -15.07 -11.33
N LEU A 81 -0.02 -14.10 -11.55
CA LEU A 81 -0.35 -12.83 -12.24
C LEU A 81 -0.66 -13.00 -13.74
N GLU A 82 -0.48 -14.19 -14.31
CA GLU A 82 -0.95 -14.49 -15.67
C GLU A 82 -2.43 -14.94 -15.69
N LEU A 83 -2.95 -15.42 -14.56
CA LEU A 83 -4.34 -15.89 -14.43
C LEU A 83 -5.25 -14.86 -13.78
N VAL A 84 -4.72 -14.04 -12.87
CA VAL A 84 -5.49 -12.99 -12.21
C VAL A 84 -5.48 -11.70 -13.02
N GLU A 85 -6.53 -10.93 -12.91
CA GLU A 85 -6.61 -9.63 -13.56
C GLU A 85 -5.76 -8.59 -12.83
N VAL A 86 -4.64 -8.18 -13.44
CA VAL A 86 -3.79 -7.10 -12.99
C VAL A 86 -4.04 -5.87 -13.85
N LYS A 87 -4.47 -4.78 -13.24
CA LYS A 87 -4.69 -3.49 -13.93
C LYS A 87 -3.70 -2.44 -13.45
N THR A 88 -3.19 -1.65 -14.37
CA THR A 88 -2.28 -0.53 -14.06
C THR A 88 -2.92 0.78 -14.45
N HIS A 89 -2.86 1.77 -13.56
CA HIS A 89 -3.39 3.10 -13.85
C HIS A 89 -2.56 3.78 -14.97
N PRO A 90 -3.19 4.41 -15.98
CA PRO A 90 -2.47 4.96 -17.13
C PRO A 90 -1.56 6.15 -16.79
N VAL A 91 -1.89 6.91 -15.74
CA VAL A 91 -1.18 8.14 -15.36
C VAL A 91 -0.40 7.98 -14.06
N PHE A 92 -1.03 7.38 -13.05
CA PHE A 92 -0.42 7.23 -11.73
C PHE A 92 0.36 5.93 -11.61
N ASP A 93 1.33 5.94 -10.72
CA ASP A 93 2.10 4.74 -10.35
C ASP A 93 1.29 3.84 -9.41
N ILE A 94 0.19 3.28 -9.94
CA ILE A 94 -0.77 2.43 -9.23
C ILE A 94 -1.00 1.15 -10.02
N ALA A 95 -1.03 0.03 -9.30
CA ALA A 95 -1.51 -1.25 -9.78
C ALA A 95 -2.58 -1.79 -8.83
N ILE A 96 -3.57 -2.47 -9.38
CA ILE A 96 -4.60 -3.20 -8.64
C ILE A 96 -4.66 -4.63 -9.10
N VAL A 97 -4.89 -5.54 -8.16
CA VAL A 97 -5.11 -6.97 -8.43
C VAL A 97 -6.43 -7.35 -7.76
N LYS A 98 -7.40 -7.83 -8.52
CA LYS A 98 -8.61 -8.37 -7.92
C LYS A 98 -8.25 -9.67 -7.21
N VAL A 99 -8.65 -9.81 -5.94
CA VAL A 99 -8.28 -10.96 -5.10
C VAL A 99 -9.47 -11.87 -4.82
N SER A 100 -10.64 -11.27 -4.58
CA SER A 100 -11.85 -12.01 -4.25
C SER A 100 -13.09 -11.32 -4.78
N ILE A 101 -14.18 -12.07 -4.85
CA ILE A 101 -15.53 -11.57 -5.16
C ILE A 101 -16.41 -11.70 -3.93
N PHE A 102 -17.38 -10.81 -3.81
CA PHE A 102 -18.44 -10.89 -2.81
C PHE A 102 -19.59 -11.72 -3.37
N LYS A 103 -19.98 -12.79 -2.67
CA LYS A 103 -21.07 -13.70 -3.09
C LYS A 103 -22.41 -13.26 -2.48
N GLU A 104 -22.50 -13.34 -1.17
CA GLU A 104 -23.70 -13.04 -0.42
C GLU A 104 -23.37 -12.45 0.94
N LYS A 105 -24.34 -11.85 1.60
CA LYS A 105 -24.19 -11.38 2.98
C LYS A 105 -24.72 -12.42 3.96
N THR A 106 -23.98 -12.59 5.06
CA THR A 106 -24.50 -13.33 6.20
C THR A 106 -25.67 -12.58 6.84
N PRO A 107 -26.50 -13.24 7.68
CA PRO A 107 -27.55 -12.56 8.46
C PRO A 107 -27.04 -11.39 9.29
N GLU A 108 -25.77 -11.44 9.74
CA GLU A 108 -25.08 -10.40 10.51
C GLU A 108 -24.53 -9.28 9.62
N GLY A 109 -24.76 -9.36 8.29
CA GLY A 109 -24.36 -8.34 7.32
C GLY A 109 -22.90 -8.41 6.84
N MET A 110 -22.16 -9.47 7.19
CA MET A 110 -20.81 -9.70 6.69
C MET A 110 -20.85 -10.29 5.28
N TRP A 111 -19.88 -9.94 4.43
CA TRP A 111 -19.76 -10.53 3.12
C TRP A 111 -19.10 -11.91 3.17
N ILE A 112 -19.72 -12.89 2.54
CA ILE A 112 -19.08 -14.15 2.16
C ILE A 112 -18.24 -13.86 0.90
N THR A 113 -16.95 -14.15 0.98
CA THR A 113 -15.99 -13.90 -0.10
C THR A 113 -15.47 -15.20 -0.68
N GLU A 114 -15.19 -15.18 -1.97
CA GLU A 114 -14.53 -16.28 -2.68
C GLU A 114 -13.32 -15.73 -3.42
N PHE A 115 -12.16 -16.39 -3.25
CA PHE A 115 -10.98 -16.04 -4.03
C PHE A 115 -11.20 -16.33 -5.51
N ILE A 116 -10.70 -15.44 -6.37
CA ILE A 116 -10.77 -15.66 -7.82
C ILE A 116 -9.77 -16.73 -8.25
N ASP A 117 -9.99 -17.29 -9.45
CA ASP A 117 -9.06 -18.22 -10.06
C ASP A 117 -7.65 -17.61 -10.16
N GLY A 118 -6.64 -18.43 -9.87
CA GLY A 118 -5.25 -17.98 -9.81
C GLY A 118 -4.80 -17.46 -8.43
N ILE A 119 -5.70 -17.32 -7.45
CA ILE A 119 -5.37 -17.05 -6.05
C ILE A 119 -5.48 -18.35 -5.25
N THR A 120 -4.43 -18.69 -4.52
CA THR A 120 -4.38 -19.87 -3.65
C THR A 120 -3.89 -19.51 -2.26
N THR A 121 -4.33 -20.25 -1.25
CA THR A 121 -3.83 -20.14 0.12
C THR A 121 -3.35 -21.50 0.63
N LYS A 122 -2.29 -21.50 1.43
CA LYS A 122 -1.79 -22.72 2.10
C LYS A 122 -2.50 -22.99 3.42
N GLN A 123 -3.25 -22.05 3.94
CA GLN A 123 -3.93 -22.18 5.21
C GLN A 123 -5.27 -22.88 4.97
N ILE A 124 -5.29 -24.19 5.27
CA ILE A 124 -6.49 -25.03 5.27
C ILE A 124 -7.04 -24.95 6.70
N GLY A 125 -8.12 -24.22 6.89
CA GLY A 125 -8.77 -24.11 8.19
C GLY A 125 -9.73 -22.94 8.26
N GLU A 126 -10.65 -22.97 9.18
CA GLU A 126 -11.76 -22.04 9.32
C GLU A 126 -11.30 -20.57 9.38
N LYS A 127 -11.88 -19.72 8.54
CA LYS A 127 -11.98 -18.26 8.66
C LYS A 127 -10.72 -17.43 8.46
N HIS A 128 -9.97 -17.67 7.41
CA HIS A 128 -8.98 -16.69 6.97
C HIS A 128 -9.61 -15.74 5.93
N PHE A 129 -9.92 -14.53 6.36
CA PHE A 129 -10.45 -13.50 5.49
C PHE A 129 -9.39 -12.41 5.28
N THR A 130 -9.29 -11.92 4.04
CA THR A 130 -8.61 -10.66 3.81
C THR A 130 -9.38 -9.53 4.49
N VAL A 131 -8.68 -8.69 5.21
CA VAL A 131 -9.26 -7.50 5.84
C VAL A 131 -8.96 -6.31 4.94
N GLY A 132 -9.98 -5.82 4.25
CA GLY A 132 -9.83 -4.68 3.33
C GLY A 132 -10.44 -3.40 3.92
N VAL A 133 -9.84 -2.27 3.54
CA VAL A 133 -10.39 -0.94 3.83
C VAL A 133 -11.80 -0.85 3.27
N PRO A 134 -12.82 -0.56 4.08
CA PRO A 134 -14.18 -0.42 3.60
C PRO A 134 -14.39 0.94 2.91
N LEU A 135 -15.31 1.01 1.94
CA LEU A 135 -15.57 2.22 1.16
C LEU A 135 -15.93 3.45 2.00
N ASN A 136 -16.67 3.26 3.08
CA ASN A 136 -17.07 4.34 3.99
C ASN A 136 -15.92 4.91 4.84
N SER A 137 -14.77 4.24 4.84
CA SER A 137 -13.54 4.72 5.47
C SER A 137 -12.57 5.34 4.45
N CYS A 138 -12.98 5.54 3.21
CA CYS A 138 -12.16 6.20 2.19
C CYS A 138 -12.43 7.71 2.19
N ARG A 139 -11.35 8.51 2.24
CA ARG A 139 -11.42 9.98 2.19
C ARG A 139 -11.42 10.44 0.74
N LYS A 140 -12.28 11.40 0.40
CA LYS A 140 -12.23 12.06 -0.90
C LYS A 140 -11.11 13.11 -0.91
N TYR A 141 -10.51 13.33 -2.06
CA TYR A 141 -9.42 14.30 -2.21
C TYR A 141 -9.80 15.72 -1.77
N GLU A 142 -11.02 16.12 -2.07
CA GLU A 142 -11.56 17.44 -1.74
C GLU A 142 -11.69 17.66 -0.23
N ASP A 143 -11.95 16.61 0.53
CA ASP A 143 -12.17 16.65 1.99
C ASP A 143 -10.86 16.57 2.80
N ILE A 144 -9.71 16.39 2.12
CA ILE A 144 -8.41 16.27 2.76
C ILE A 144 -7.95 17.61 3.33
N GLN A 145 -7.59 17.61 4.61
CA GLN A 145 -7.15 18.79 5.33
C GLN A 145 -5.64 18.77 5.55
N VAL A 146 -4.94 19.83 5.10
CA VAL A 146 -3.52 20.04 5.41
C VAL A 146 -3.38 20.22 6.94
N SER A 147 -2.30 19.71 7.49
CA SER A 147 -1.96 19.63 8.92
C SER A 147 -2.55 18.45 9.70
N ASN A 148 -3.55 17.74 9.16
CA ASN A 148 -4.07 16.55 9.85
C ASN A 148 -3.00 15.48 10.02
N GLU A 149 -3.09 14.76 11.14
CA GLU A 149 -2.20 13.64 11.44
C GLU A 149 -2.44 12.48 10.47
N ILE A 150 -1.34 11.83 10.08
CA ILE A 150 -1.40 10.61 9.27
C ILE A 150 -0.59 9.48 9.89
N PHE A 151 -0.94 8.26 9.47
CA PHE A 151 -0.18 7.05 9.72
C PHE A 151 0.12 6.37 8.39
N VAL A 152 1.40 6.06 8.17
CA VAL A 152 1.87 5.32 7.01
C VAL A 152 2.18 3.90 7.45
N PHE A 153 1.54 2.93 6.81
CA PHE A 153 1.76 1.51 7.03
C PHE A 153 2.60 0.95 5.89
N GLY A 154 3.67 0.25 6.19
CA GLY A 154 4.48 -0.34 5.15
C GLY A 154 5.48 -1.35 5.67
N TYR A 155 6.16 -1.99 4.74
CA TYR A 155 7.20 -2.97 4.97
C TYR A 155 8.52 -2.42 4.43
N PRO A 156 9.19 -1.52 5.18
CA PRO A 156 10.43 -0.90 4.71
C PRO A 156 11.52 -1.95 4.51
N ASN A 157 12.18 -1.87 3.37
CA ASN A 157 13.26 -2.73 2.96
C ASN A 157 14.55 -1.91 2.82
N SER A 158 14.99 -1.27 3.89
CA SER A 158 16.21 -0.48 3.86
C SER A 158 17.45 -1.36 3.99
N LEU A 159 18.52 -0.98 3.30
CA LEU A 159 19.81 -1.62 3.39
C LEU A 159 20.26 -1.83 4.86
N GLY A 160 20.73 -3.01 5.19
CA GLY A 160 21.16 -3.40 6.54
C GLY A 160 20.07 -3.98 7.42
N ILE A 161 18.79 -3.86 7.04
CA ILE A 161 17.71 -4.49 7.80
C ILE A 161 17.62 -5.99 7.51
N HIS A 162 17.90 -6.43 6.27
CA HIS A 162 17.79 -7.84 5.85
C HIS A 162 19.11 -8.64 5.94
N GLU A 163 20.21 -8.02 6.25
CA GLU A 163 21.54 -8.67 6.26
C GLU A 163 21.82 -9.48 7.54
N LYS A 164 20.99 -9.32 8.57
CA LYS A 164 21.13 -10.05 9.83
C LYS A 164 20.23 -11.29 9.84
N SER A 165 20.63 -12.34 10.53
CA SER A 165 19.78 -13.51 10.79
C SER A 165 18.49 -13.09 11.53
N GLN A 166 17.39 -13.82 11.36
CA GLN A 166 16.14 -13.50 12.04
C GLN A 166 16.28 -13.39 13.57
N GLU A 167 17.25 -14.10 14.15
CA GLU A 167 17.52 -14.10 15.59
C GLU A 167 18.23 -12.83 16.06
N ASP A 168 18.96 -12.14 15.17
CA ASP A 168 19.70 -10.92 15.47
C ASP A 168 18.93 -9.64 15.10
N ASN A 169 17.70 -9.77 14.60
CA ASN A 169 16.93 -8.65 14.12
C ASN A 169 16.01 -8.08 15.20
N GLU A 170 16.11 -6.78 15.42
CA GLU A 170 15.20 -6.01 16.28
C GLU A 170 13.77 -5.91 15.69
N LEU A 171 13.60 -6.25 14.41
CA LEU A 171 12.36 -6.07 13.67
C LEU A 171 11.83 -7.38 13.12
N ASP A 172 10.52 -7.60 13.29
CA ASP A 172 9.78 -8.63 12.57
C ASP A 172 9.35 -8.09 11.21
N TYR A 173 10.08 -8.49 10.14
CA TYR A 173 9.81 -8.02 8.77
C TYR A 173 8.49 -8.49 8.19
N SER A 174 7.90 -9.51 8.78
CA SER A 174 6.60 -10.00 8.37
C SER A 174 5.47 -9.07 8.80
N ARG A 175 5.72 -8.17 9.77
CA ARG A 175 4.74 -7.20 10.27
C ARG A 175 4.96 -5.80 9.70
N PRO A 176 3.87 -5.08 9.41
CA PRO A 176 4.00 -3.72 8.94
C PRO A 176 4.56 -2.81 10.03
N LEU A 177 5.48 -1.94 9.66
CA LEU A 177 5.92 -0.84 10.51
C LEU A 177 5.02 0.37 10.29
N LEU A 178 4.75 1.06 11.39
CA LEU A 178 3.93 2.24 11.43
C LEU A 178 4.79 3.49 11.60
N ARG A 179 4.54 4.49 10.76
CA ARG A 179 5.12 5.83 10.90
C ARG A 179 4.01 6.85 11.06
N LYS A 180 4.26 7.85 11.89
CA LYS A 180 3.36 8.98 12.08
C LYS A 180 3.94 10.21 11.39
N GLY A 181 3.08 11.00 10.75
CA GLY A 181 3.42 12.26 10.10
C GLY A 181 2.20 13.16 9.99
N ILE A 182 2.26 14.12 9.08
CA ILE A 182 1.15 15.05 8.78
C ILE A 182 0.94 15.18 7.27
N ILE A 183 -0.23 15.65 6.88
CA ILE A 183 -0.48 16.13 5.52
C ILE A 183 0.20 17.49 5.39
N ALA A 184 1.29 17.54 4.62
CA ALA A 184 2.08 18.76 4.42
C ALA A 184 1.50 19.66 3.32
N GLY A 185 0.78 19.09 2.35
CA GLY A 185 0.20 19.86 1.27
C GLY A 185 -0.56 19.01 0.26
N LYS A 186 -1.17 19.70 -0.72
CA LYS A 186 -1.89 19.11 -1.85
C LYS A 186 -1.35 19.69 -3.14
N ASN A 187 -1.35 18.89 -4.19
CA ASN A 187 -1.06 19.34 -5.55
C ASN A 187 -2.29 19.11 -6.43
N ASP A 188 -3.10 20.14 -6.60
CA ASP A 188 -4.38 20.04 -7.32
C ASP A 188 -4.19 19.76 -8.81
N LEU A 189 -3.11 20.27 -9.43
CA LEU A 189 -2.81 19.99 -10.84
C LEU A 189 -2.50 18.53 -11.11
N LYS A 190 -1.81 17.86 -10.17
CA LYS A 190 -1.44 16.45 -10.27
C LYS A 190 -2.39 15.53 -9.49
N ARG A 191 -3.34 16.10 -8.75
CA ARG A 191 -4.23 15.37 -7.84
C ARG A 191 -3.43 14.41 -6.94
N THR A 192 -2.43 14.94 -6.24
CA THR A 192 -1.59 14.19 -5.30
C THR A 192 -1.48 14.88 -3.97
N ILE A 193 -1.19 14.12 -2.93
CA ILE A 193 -1.03 14.60 -1.56
C ILE A 193 0.46 14.52 -1.22
N ILE A 194 0.97 15.58 -0.57
CA ILE A 194 2.31 15.62 -0.02
C ILE A 194 2.21 15.39 1.48
N ILE A 195 2.97 14.43 1.96
CA ILE A 195 3.04 14.10 3.38
C ILE A 195 4.43 14.42 3.94
N ASP A 196 4.48 14.98 5.14
CA ASP A 196 5.69 15.07 5.94
C ASP A 196 5.79 13.81 6.80
N CYS A 197 6.42 12.82 6.21
CA CYS A 197 6.65 11.51 6.79
C CYS A 197 7.74 10.83 5.97
N PRO A 198 8.88 10.45 6.54
CA PRO A 198 9.96 9.81 5.80
C PRO A 198 9.50 8.49 5.17
N ILE A 199 9.66 8.41 3.85
CA ILE A 199 9.33 7.22 3.05
C ILE A 199 10.63 6.55 2.60
N TYR A 200 10.75 5.26 2.85
CA TYR A 200 11.91 4.46 2.49
C TYR A 200 11.54 3.41 1.46
N GLN A 201 12.56 2.82 0.86
CA GLN A 201 12.39 1.67 -0.03
C GLN A 201 11.60 0.56 0.68
N GLY A 202 10.65 -0.05 -0.02
CA GLY A 202 9.70 -1.01 0.54
C GLY A 202 8.39 -0.41 1.06
N ASN A 203 8.34 0.90 1.37
CA ASN A 203 7.09 1.57 1.75
C ASN A 203 6.19 1.90 0.54
N SER A 204 6.71 1.83 -0.68
CA SER A 204 5.94 2.02 -1.90
C SER A 204 4.77 1.04 -1.97
N GLY A 205 3.59 1.53 -2.30
CA GLY A 205 2.34 0.77 -2.25
C GLY A 205 1.66 0.76 -0.88
N GLY A 206 2.34 1.24 0.17
CA GLY A 206 1.81 1.26 1.53
C GLY A 206 0.61 2.19 1.71
N LEU A 207 -0.28 1.80 2.61
CA LEU A 207 -1.48 2.55 2.98
C LEU A 207 -1.12 3.79 3.79
N VAL A 208 -1.77 4.89 3.48
CA VAL A 208 -1.79 6.10 4.33
C VAL A 208 -3.17 6.28 4.91
N MET A 209 -3.25 6.39 6.23
CA MET A 209 -4.48 6.67 6.96
C MET A 209 -4.40 8.06 7.58
N GLU A 210 -5.44 8.86 7.41
CA GLU A 210 -5.64 10.12 8.12
C GLU A 210 -6.32 9.84 9.45
N CYS A 211 -5.89 10.53 10.50
CA CYS A 211 -6.55 10.56 11.81
C CYS A 211 -7.19 11.92 11.99
N GLU A 212 -8.49 11.98 12.05
CA GLU A 212 -9.26 13.19 12.31
C GLU A 212 -9.88 13.09 13.70
N GLN A 213 -9.74 14.16 14.47
CA GLN A 213 -10.41 14.29 15.76
C GLN A 213 -11.73 15.04 15.58
N VAL A 214 -12.85 14.32 15.72
CA VAL A 214 -14.19 14.90 15.65
C VAL A 214 -14.79 14.86 17.06
N ASN A 215 -14.96 16.02 17.67
CA ASN A 215 -15.31 16.16 19.08
C ASN A 215 -14.28 15.45 19.97
N PHE A 216 -14.67 14.40 20.69
CA PHE A 216 -13.78 13.61 21.56
C PHE A 216 -13.41 12.25 20.95
N GLU A 217 -13.86 11.96 19.71
CA GLU A 217 -13.62 10.70 19.03
C GLU A 217 -12.57 10.88 17.94
N ARG A 218 -11.75 9.83 17.74
CA ARG A 218 -10.83 9.74 16.62
C ARG A 218 -11.45 8.89 15.53
N LYS A 219 -11.43 9.43 14.31
CA LYS A 219 -11.85 8.73 13.13
C LYS A 219 -10.65 8.53 12.20
N PHE A 220 -10.57 7.34 11.62
CA PHE A 220 -9.49 6.96 10.73
C PHE A 220 -10.05 6.77 9.33
N PHE A 221 -9.41 7.42 8.35
CA PHE A 221 -9.81 7.34 6.96
C PHE A 221 -8.62 6.95 6.09
N ALA A 222 -8.82 6.02 5.17
CA ALA A 222 -7.83 5.74 4.15
C ALA A 222 -7.69 6.98 3.25
N LEU A 223 -6.48 7.51 3.21
CA LEU A 223 -6.13 8.69 2.43
C LEU A 223 -5.68 8.31 1.03
N GLY A 224 -4.88 7.25 0.91
CA GLY A 224 -4.33 6.80 -0.35
C GLY A 224 -3.13 5.87 -0.21
N VAL A 225 -2.36 5.80 -1.28
CA VAL A 225 -1.20 4.92 -1.43
C VAL A 225 0.09 5.71 -1.61
N VAL A 226 1.13 5.33 -0.89
CA VAL A 226 2.49 5.87 -1.07
C VAL A 226 3.05 5.42 -2.41
N THR A 227 3.50 6.34 -3.24
CA THR A 227 4.12 6.00 -4.53
C THR A 227 5.61 6.30 -4.58
N LYS A 228 6.06 7.38 -3.95
CA LYS A 228 7.47 7.77 -3.95
C LYS A 228 7.80 8.75 -2.83
N PHE A 229 9.07 8.89 -2.51
CA PHE A 229 9.58 10.01 -1.71
C PHE A 229 10.02 11.16 -2.62
N ILE A 230 10.11 12.37 -2.06
CA ILE A 230 10.70 13.54 -2.74
C ILE A 230 12.17 13.58 -2.34
N PRO A 231 13.12 13.47 -3.29
CA PRO A 231 14.54 13.53 -2.95
C PRO A 231 14.96 14.96 -2.62
N PHE A 232 15.87 15.10 -1.66
CA PHE A 232 16.70 16.29 -1.49
C PHE A 232 18.00 16.07 -2.27
N VAL A 233 18.26 16.96 -3.22
CA VAL A 233 19.43 16.83 -4.10
C VAL A 233 20.39 17.99 -3.84
N GLU A 234 21.61 17.67 -3.40
CA GLU A 234 22.67 18.64 -3.18
C GLU A 234 23.82 18.40 -4.15
N ASN A 235 24.28 19.46 -4.80
CA ASN A 235 25.40 19.43 -5.72
C ASN A 235 26.59 20.20 -5.13
N MET A 236 27.61 19.49 -4.73
CA MET A 236 28.87 20.07 -4.25
C MET A 236 29.87 20.15 -5.40
N LYS A 237 30.32 21.36 -5.74
CA LYS A 237 31.30 21.60 -6.80
C LYS A 237 32.66 21.92 -6.20
N SER A 238 33.69 21.13 -6.55
CA SER A 238 35.07 21.46 -6.25
C SER A 238 35.55 22.52 -7.24
N LEU A 239 35.89 23.71 -6.73
CA LEU A 239 36.46 24.79 -7.57
C LEU A 239 37.86 24.44 -8.03
N GLN A 240 38.62 23.62 -7.28
CA GLN A 240 39.98 23.27 -7.58
C GLN A 240 40.12 22.20 -8.67
N TYR A 241 39.21 21.22 -8.65
CA TYR A 241 39.25 20.06 -9.57
C TYR A 241 38.19 20.03 -10.61
N GLY A 242 37.22 20.97 -10.57
CA GLY A 242 36.10 21.01 -11.49
C GLY A 242 35.12 19.84 -11.38
N THR A 243 35.27 19.00 -10.35
CA THR A 243 34.38 17.87 -10.12
C THR A 243 33.09 18.29 -9.44
N VAL A 244 31.97 17.62 -9.81
CA VAL A 244 30.69 17.79 -9.16
C VAL A 244 30.36 16.49 -8.44
N ASN A 245 30.12 16.57 -7.14
CA ASN A 245 29.55 15.47 -6.36
C ASN A 245 28.08 15.74 -6.08
N THR A 246 27.21 14.80 -6.46
CA THR A 246 25.77 14.90 -6.23
C THR A 246 25.41 13.97 -5.08
N SER A 247 24.85 14.53 -4.00
CA SER A 247 24.22 13.77 -2.92
C SER A 247 22.72 13.77 -3.12
N ILE A 248 22.11 12.60 -2.94
CA ILE A 248 20.65 12.41 -3.01
C ILE A 248 20.20 11.83 -1.67
N GLU A 249 19.45 12.61 -0.94
CA GLU A 249 18.97 12.26 0.39
C GLU A 249 17.44 12.22 0.45
N ASN A 250 16.90 11.60 1.48
CA ASN A 250 15.46 11.62 1.74
C ASN A 250 15.10 12.98 2.38
N SER A 251 14.24 13.74 1.70
CA SER A 251 13.81 15.06 2.21
C SER A 251 12.83 14.97 3.40
N GLY A 252 12.36 13.76 3.74
CA GLY A 252 11.27 13.58 4.69
C GLY A 252 9.88 13.67 4.06
N TYR A 253 9.76 14.13 2.82
CA TYR A 253 8.47 14.24 2.13
C TYR A 253 8.16 13.03 1.27
N GLY A 254 6.89 12.58 1.32
CA GLY A 254 6.35 11.53 0.47
C GLY A 254 5.23 12.04 -0.44
N VAL A 255 5.00 11.31 -1.54
CA VAL A 255 3.88 11.53 -2.46
C VAL A 255 2.89 10.39 -2.34
N VAL A 256 1.62 10.76 -2.17
CA VAL A 256 0.51 9.84 -2.03
C VAL A 256 -0.50 10.08 -3.15
N VAL A 257 -0.94 9.01 -3.80
CA VAL A 257 -2.07 9.03 -4.72
C VAL A 257 -3.35 8.79 -3.91
N PRO A 258 -4.37 9.65 -4.03
CA PRO A 258 -5.60 9.57 -3.25
C PRO A 258 -6.37 8.27 -3.51
N VAL A 259 -7.03 7.76 -2.48
CA VAL A 259 -7.81 6.51 -2.56
C VAL A 259 -9.03 6.64 -3.48
N ASP A 260 -9.64 7.80 -3.57
CA ASP A 260 -10.78 8.04 -4.48
C ASP A 260 -10.37 7.93 -5.96
N THR A 261 -9.14 8.33 -6.32
CA THR A 261 -8.56 8.08 -7.64
C THR A 261 -8.48 6.58 -7.96
N ILE A 262 -8.15 5.77 -6.95
CA ILE A 262 -8.11 4.31 -7.10
C ILE A 262 -9.52 3.75 -7.28
N LEU A 263 -10.49 4.24 -6.51
CA LEU A 263 -11.88 3.82 -6.64
C LEU A 263 -12.49 4.20 -7.98
N GLU A 264 -12.20 5.41 -8.49
CA GLU A 264 -12.58 5.83 -9.84
C GLU A 264 -11.98 4.92 -10.92
N PHE A 265 -10.72 4.53 -10.74
CA PHE A 265 -10.03 3.62 -11.65
C PHE A 265 -10.71 2.23 -11.64
N ILE A 266 -10.98 1.65 -10.48
CA ILE A 266 -11.71 0.37 -10.37
C ILE A 266 -13.07 0.44 -11.07
N GLN A 267 -13.80 1.54 -10.93
CA GLN A 267 -15.12 1.72 -11.57
C GLN A 267 -15.03 1.81 -13.09
N LYS A 268 -14.05 2.55 -13.62
CA LYS A 268 -13.83 2.67 -15.07
C LYS A 268 -13.46 1.34 -15.72
N GLU A 269 -12.58 0.57 -15.07
CA GLU A 269 -12.18 -0.74 -15.57
C GLU A 269 -13.37 -1.72 -15.65
N LYS A 270 -14.33 -1.65 -14.71
CA LYS A 270 -15.55 -2.45 -14.77
C LYS A 270 -16.45 -2.07 -15.93
N GLN A 271 -16.63 -0.77 -16.17
CA GLN A 271 -17.45 -0.28 -17.29
C GLN A 271 -16.87 -0.66 -18.66
N ALA A 272 -15.55 -0.76 -18.75
CA ALA A 272 -14.88 -1.19 -19.98
C ALA A 272 -14.96 -2.70 -20.24
N ALA A 273 -15.24 -3.51 -19.20
CA ALA A 273 -15.37 -4.97 -19.29
C ALA A 273 -16.81 -5.46 -19.54
N THR A 274 -17.82 -4.56 -19.46
CA THR A 274 -19.23 -4.80 -19.74
C THR A 274 -19.58 -4.38 -21.15
#